data_d61d700b7ed74ea69a486516a61d4003
#
_entry.id   d61d700b7ed74ea69a486516a61d4003
#
_cell.length_a   1.000
_cell.length_b   1.000
_cell.length_c   1.000
_cell.angle_alpha   90.00
_cell.angle_beta   90.00
_cell.angle_gamma   90.00
#
_symmetry.space_group_name_H-M   'P 1'
#
loop_
_entity.id
_entity.type
_entity.pdbx_description
1 polymer ?
#
loop_
_entity_poly.entity_id
_entity_poly.type
_entity_poly.pdbx_seq_one_letter_code
_entity_poly.pdbx_strand_id
1 'polypeptide(L)'
;MNIKALLPGMVALVSSALLYGTERPQFSIDTETAYDPSVVAAYQGDHPDIYAHIDRSIESHTRALQRWMRQPSISAQNVGIQEMAEMLRSDLETIGFQETALVPTDGHPGVWGYYDAGAEQTLLLYMMYDVQPVNPQDWESPPFEANIVDHELGKVIMARGATNQKGPERAFLNALESIIAVKGKLPVNLMVAAEGEEELGSPHYPQIVDAYEDRMKEADGVLFPMSVQSPDGKTSMLLGVKGILYFEMESRGGEWGGPQKAEIHGSYKAIIDSPTLRLIQAIASMTTPDGNTILVPGYYDGIRPPTEEEQELINGAAQSRDEEQLKKAVSVARFIDDLSGTDAIVETLYMPTLNVDGLWSGYTGEGVKTILPHMATAKMDSRLPVGLDPDEALAKIRAHLDANGFKDIVLRKLSGYPAAQTSVHAGLTQAVIGVYNKYTDGLSIQPRIAGSAPFYQFTDRLGLPLVPAGLGHGSGAHAPNEIYLVEPAPGVPVAGLAEIEKAYVDLLYALADE
;
A
#
# COMPACT_ATOMS: atom_id res chain seq x y z
N MET A 1 -23.51 -59.04 54.82
CA MET A 1 -24.44 -58.33 53.91
C MET A 1 -23.59 -57.44 52.99
N ASN A 2 -23.33 -57.96 51.80
CA ASN A 2 -22.44 -57.35 50.82
C ASN A 2 -23.18 -56.27 49.99
N ILE A 3 -22.71 -55.04 50.06
CA ILE A 3 -23.15 -53.97 49.14
C ILE A 3 -22.06 -53.82 48.09
N LYS A 4 -22.37 -54.29 46.86
CA LYS A 4 -21.56 -54.00 45.65
C LYS A 4 -21.85 -52.57 45.20
N ALA A 5 -20.82 -51.73 45.18
CA ALA A 5 -20.87 -50.42 44.54
C ALA A 5 -20.76 -50.59 43.03
N LEU A 6 -21.75 -50.07 42.29
CA LEU A 6 -21.71 -49.85 40.83
C LEU A 6 -20.94 -48.54 40.57
N LEU A 7 -19.86 -48.63 39.84
CA LEU A 7 -19.24 -47.49 39.17
C LEU A 7 -20.05 -47.13 37.90
N PRO A 8 -20.42 -45.86 37.67
CA PRO A 8 -20.90 -45.46 36.39
C PRO A 8 -19.75 -45.28 35.40
N GLY A 9 -19.82 -45.96 34.27
CA GLY A 9 -18.88 -45.84 33.18
C GLY A 9 -18.93 -44.41 32.59
N MET A 10 -17.79 -43.78 32.59
CA MET A 10 -17.56 -42.52 31.95
C MET A 10 -17.40 -42.77 30.43
N VAL A 11 -18.45 -42.53 29.66
CA VAL A 11 -18.38 -42.52 28.20
C VAL A 11 -17.65 -41.25 27.80
N ALA A 12 -16.40 -41.40 27.46
CA ALA A 12 -15.64 -40.35 26.80
C ALA A 12 -16.20 -40.18 25.36
N LEU A 13 -17.01 -39.16 25.14
CA LEU A 13 -17.32 -38.66 23.80
C LEU A 13 -16.02 -38.05 23.26
N VAL A 14 -15.24 -38.84 22.54
CA VAL A 14 -14.20 -38.35 21.66
C VAL A 14 -14.93 -37.71 20.49
N SER A 15 -15.13 -36.42 20.57
CA SER A 15 -15.46 -35.61 19.38
C SER A 15 -14.27 -35.73 18.44
N SER A 16 -14.38 -36.58 17.43
CA SER A 16 -13.52 -36.55 16.26
C SER A 16 -13.86 -35.26 15.48
N ALA A 17 -13.31 -34.13 15.91
CA ALA A 17 -13.15 -32.98 15.05
C ALA A 17 -12.28 -33.46 13.88
N LEU A 18 -12.86 -33.55 12.72
CA LEU A 18 -12.14 -33.65 11.46
C LEU A 18 -11.19 -32.44 11.43
N LEU A 19 -9.93 -32.69 11.74
CA LEU A 19 -8.81 -31.78 11.47
C LEU A 19 -8.69 -31.67 9.93
N TYR A 20 -9.55 -30.89 9.30
CA TYR A 20 -9.24 -30.34 7.99
C TYR A 20 -8.10 -29.34 8.20
N GLY A 21 -7.00 -29.60 7.49
CA GLY A 21 -5.72 -28.95 7.67
C GLY A 21 -5.80 -27.42 7.74
N THR A 22 -5.56 -26.91 8.92
CA THR A 22 -5.17 -25.54 9.20
C THR A 22 -3.65 -25.48 9.41
N GLU A 23 -2.90 -26.31 8.67
CA GLU A 23 -1.46 -26.24 8.77
C GLU A 23 -1.00 -24.94 8.12
N ARG A 24 -0.54 -24.02 8.97
CA ARG A 24 0.14 -22.82 8.54
C ARG A 24 1.41 -23.25 7.80
N PRO A 25 1.57 -22.85 6.52
CA PRO A 25 2.76 -23.22 5.77
C PRO A 25 3.99 -22.62 6.41
N GLN A 26 5.10 -23.34 6.32
CA GLN A 26 6.42 -22.85 6.68
C GLN A 26 7.26 -22.85 5.41
N PHE A 27 7.82 -21.71 5.08
CA PHE A 27 8.68 -21.57 3.91
C PHE A 27 10.10 -21.33 4.37
N SER A 28 11.04 -22.09 3.78
CA SER A 28 12.46 -21.90 3.93
C SER A 28 13.01 -21.12 2.74
N ILE A 29 14.14 -20.46 2.94
CA ILE A 29 14.96 -19.92 1.86
C ILE A 29 16.02 -20.96 1.59
N ASP A 30 15.96 -21.58 0.42
CA ASP A 30 16.79 -22.74 0.07
C ASP A 30 18.07 -22.34 -0.68
N THR A 31 18.15 -21.10 -1.20
CA THR A 31 19.36 -20.55 -1.85
C THR A 31 20.14 -19.65 -0.89
N GLU A 32 21.47 -19.73 -0.96
CA GLU A 32 22.35 -18.77 -0.29
C GLU A 32 22.68 -17.57 -1.18
N THR A 33 22.28 -17.61 -2.46
CA THR A 33 22.51 -16.55 -3.42
C THR A 33 21.64 -15.35 -3.09
N ALA A 34 22.21 -14.15 -3.16
CA ALA A 34 21.48 -12.89 -3.10
C ALA A 34 21.47 -12.24 -4.48
N TYR A 35 20.36 -11.65 -4.87
CA TYR A 35 20.31 -10.83 -6.09
C TYR A 35 21.27 -9.64 -5.94
N ASP A 36 22.14 -9.47 -6.92
CA ASP A 36 23.10 -8.36 -6.99
C ASP A 36 22.64 -7.36 -8.07
N PRO A 37 22.03 -6.23 -7.72
CA PRO A 37 21.59 -5.26 -8.71
C PRO A 37 22.73 -4.61 -9.50
N SER A 38 23.99 -4.71 -9.05
CA SER A 38 25.16 -4.16 -9.76
C SER A 38 25.50 -4.90 -11.05
N VAL A 39 24.93 -6.10 -11.27
CA VAL A 39 25.09 -6.82 -12.54
C VAL A 39 24.38 -6.14 -13.70
N VAL A 40 23.37 -5.30 -13.39
CA VAL A 40 22.71 -4.46 -14.39
C VAL A 40 23.61 -3.25 -14.67
N ALA A 41 24.00 -3.06 -15.91
CA ALA A 41 24.86 -1.94 -16.27
C ALA A 41 24.19 -0.61 -15.93
N ALA A 42 24.94 0.30 -15.30
CA ALA A 42 24.48 1.66 -15.09
C ALA A 42 24.13 2.31 -16.44
N TYR A 43 23.03 3.04 -16.48
CA TYR A 43 22.63 3.80 -17.67
C TYR A 43 23.75 4.76 -18.09
N GLN A 44 24.15 4.70 -19.36
CA GLN A 44 25.31 5.44 -19.88
C GLN A 44 24.91 6.70 -20.66
N GLY A 45 23.61 6.93 -20.88
CA GLY A 45 23.14 8.13 -21.57
C GLY A 45 23.47 9.40 -20.79
N ASP A 46 23.67 10.50 -21.50
CA ASP A 46 23.94 11.84 -20.95
C ASP A 46 23.15 12.89 -21.75
N HIS A 47 22.39 13.70 -21.05
CA HIS A 47 21.48 14.67 -21.63
C HIS A 47 21.76 16.10 -21.13
N PRO A 48 23.01 16.63 -21.33
CA PRO A 48 23.49 17.84 -20.69
C PRO A 48 22.67 19.09 -20.99
N ASP A 49 22.05 19.16 -22.17
CA ASP A 49 21.17 20.26 -22.58
C ASP A 49 19.84 20.27 -21.77
N ILE A 50 19.27 19.08 -21.54
CA ILE A 50 18.07 18.92 -20.70
C ILE A 50 18.41 19.17 -19.24
N TYR A 51 19.52 18.61 -18.74
CA TYR A 51 19.97 18.84 -17.36
C TYR A 51 20.21 20.32 -17.10
N ALA A 52 20.87 21.01 -18.01
CA ALA A 52 21.07 22.45 -17.89
C ALA A 52 19.74 23.24 -17.95
N HIS A 53 18.72 22.73 -18.63
CA HIS A 53 17.38 23.33 -18.59
C HIS A 53 16.74 23.14 -17.22
N ILE A 54 16.79 21.92 -16.64
CA ILE A 54 16.29 21.60 -15.31
C ILE A 54 16.95 22.52 -14.27
N ASP A 55 18.29 22.62 -14.27
CA ASP A 55 19.04 23.44 -13.30
C ASP A 55 18.63 24.92 -13.36
N ARG A 56 18.36 25.46 -14.56
CA ARG A 56 17.86 26.84 -14.70
C ARG A 56 16.39 27.01 -14.30
N SER A 57 15.61 25.95 -14.37
CA SER A 57 14.17 25.97 -14.14
C SER A 57 13.77 25.55 -12.71
N ILE A 58 14.74 25.17 -11.88
CA ILE A 58 14.47 24.54 -10.57
C ILE A 58 13.56 25.38 -9.67
N GLU A 59 13.68 26.70 -9.71
CA GLU A 59 12.81 27.58 -8.92
C GLU A 59 11.36 27.56 -9.44
N SER A 60 11.15 27.52 -10.77
CA SER A 60 9.81 27.39 -11.36
C SER A 60 9.22 26.00 -11.14
N HIS A 61 10.05 24.97 -11.18
CA HIS A 61 9.67 23.59 -10.88
C HIS A 61 9.25 23.43 -9.41
N THR A 62 10.00 24.00 -8.48
CA THR A 62 9.61 24.06 -7.06
C THR A 62 8.27 24.76 -6.86
N ARG A 63 8.02 25.87 -7.56
CA ARG A 63 6.72 26.56 -7.53
C ARG A 63 5.58 25.70 -8.09
N ALA A 64 5.86 24.86 -9.08
CA ALA A 64 4.87 23.93 -9.63
C ALA A 64 4.47 22.86 -8.60
N LEU A 65 5.45 22.29 -7.86
CA LEU A 65 5.17 21.41 -6.72
C LEU A 65 4.32 22.12 -5.67
N GLN A 66 4.72 23.32 -5.26
CA GLN A 66 3.97 24.11 -4.28
C GLN A 66 2.53 24.40 -4.74
N ARG A 67 2.32 24.67 -6.04
CA ARG A 67 0.98 24.90 -6.60
C ARG A 67 0.08 23.66 -6.45
N TRP A 68 0.60 22.46 -6.71
CA TRP A 68 -0.13 21.21 -6.52
C TRP A 68 -0.46 20.94 -5.06
N MET A 69 0.50 21.15 -4.16
CA MET A 69 0.30 20.93 -2.73
C MET A 69 -0.64 21.95 -2.09
N ARG A 70 -0.71 23.19 -2.64
CA ARG A 70 -1.67 24.22 -2.20
C ARG A 70 -3.10 23.94 -2.60
N GLN A 71 -3.32 23.11 -3.62
CA GLN A 71 -4.65 22.66 -3.98
C GLN A 71 -5.05 21.51 -3.05
N PRO A 72 -5.99 21.69 -2.12
CA PRO A 72 -6.52 20.57 -1.35
C PRO A 72 -7.16 19.53 -2.27
N SER A 73 -7.07 18.26 -1.88
CA SER A 73 -7.71 17.15 -2.58
C SER A 73 -8.01 16.01 -1.61
N ILE A 74 -8.80 16.33 -0.57
CA ILE A 74 -9.11 15.37 0.51
C ILE A 74 -10.31 14.53 0.08
N SER A 75 -10.06 13.32 -0.42
CA SER A 75 -11.09 12.41 -0.95
C SER A 75 -12.15 12.06 0.08
N ALA A 76 -11.74 11.69 1.30
CA ALA A 76 -12.64 11.31 2.38
C ALA A 76 -13.63 12.42 2.82
N GLN A 77 -13.34 13.68 2.48
CA GLN A 77 -14.14 14.85 2.85
C GLN A 77 -14.76 15.55 1.64
N ASN A 78 -14.48 15.08 0.43
CA ASN A 78 -14.88 15.68 -0.84
C ASN A 78 -14.45 17.16 -0.95
N VAL A 79 -13.20 17.48 -0.55
CA VAL A 79 -12.66 18.84 -0.53
C VAL A 79 -11.61 19.00 -1.61
N GLY A 80 -11.87 19.85 -2.61
CA GLY A 80 -10.92 20.25 -3.66
C GLY A 80 -10.54 19.15 -4.66
N ILE A 81 -11.23 18.03 -4.66
CA ILE A 81 -10.94 16.86 -5.50
C ILE A 81 -11.16 17.18 -6.97
N GLN A 82 -12.29 17.80 -7.32
CA GLN A 82 -12.62 18.15 -8.68
C GLN A 82 -11.63 19.17 -9.25
N GLU A 83 -11.27 20.16 -8.45
CA GLU A 83 -10.30 21.20 -8.82
C GLU A 83 -8.90 20.60 -9.05
N MET A 84 -8.50 19.61 -8.25
CA MET A 84 -7.21 18.94 -8.45
C MET A 84 -7.21 18.07 -9.71
N ALA A 85 -8.28 17.34 -9.99
CA ALA A 85 -8.44 16.58 -11.23
C ALA A 85 -8.34 17.47 -12.46
N GLU A 86 -9.04 18.62 -12.46
CA GLU A 86 -8.95 19.61 -13.55
C GLU A 86 -7.56 20.23 -13.65
N MET A 87 -6.87 20.47 -12.52
CA MET A 87 -5.50 20.97 -12.49
C MET A 87 -4.54 19.98 -13.17
N LEU A 88 -4.62 18.69 -12.83
CA LEU A 88 -3.82 17.64 -13.46
C LEU A 88 -4.12 17.58 -14.97
N ARG A 89 -5.40 17.50 -15.36
CA ARG A 89 -5.81 17.46 -16.75
C ARG A 89 -5.25 18.66 -17.55
N SER A 90 -5.37 19.86 -16.99
CA SER A 90 -4.85 21.09 -17.61
C SER A 90 -3.33 21.13 -17.73
N ASP A 91 -2.63 20.56 -16.75
CA ASP A 91 -1.16 20.43 -16.80
C ASP A 91 -0.74 19.47 -17.91
N LEU A 92 -1.42 18.34 -18.07
CA LEU A 92 -1.17 17.42 -19.19
C LEU A 92 -1.39 18.09 -20.55
N GLU A 93 -2.47 18.89 -20.71
CA GLU A 93 -2.69 19.69 -21.92
C GLU A 93 -1.55 20.69 -22.18
N THR A 94 -1.09 21.36 -21.11
CA THR A 94 0.00 22.34 -21.20
C THR A 94 1.33 21.68 -21.59
N ILE A 95 1.60 20.47 -21.09
CA ILE A 95 2.77 19.66 -21.45
C ILE A 95 2.70 19.23 -22.93
N GLY A 96 1.49 19.10 -23.49
CA GLY A 96 1.31 18.77 -24.91
C GLY A 96 0.71 17.38 -25.16
N PHE A 97 0.05 16.79 -24.17
CA PHE A 97 -0.74 15.57 -24.36
C PHE A 97 -1.86 15.87 -25.36
N GLN A 98 -1.96 15.05 -26.41
CA GLN A 98 -2.93 15.24 -27.49
C GLN A 98 -4.34 14.82 -27.09
N GLU A 99 -4.45 13.90 -26.13
CA GLU A 99 -5.72 13.48 -25.55
C GLU A 99 -5.67 13.68 -24.03
N THR A 100 -6.66 14.36 -23.49
CA THR A 100 -6.88 14.47 -22.04
C THR A 100 -8.37 14.39 -21.72
N ALA A 101 -8.73 13.74 -20.64
CA ALA A 101 -10.12 13.64 -20.23
C ALA A 101 -10.26 13.50 -18.71
N LEU A 102 -11.34 14.04 -18.17
CA LEU A 102 -11.87 13.57 -16.89
C LEU A 102 -12.70 12.30 -17.15
N VAL A 103 -12.41 11.24 -16.43
CA VAL A 103 -13.09 9.96 -16.55
C VAL A 103 -14.16 9.87 -15.46
N PRO A 104 -15.44 9.84 -15.81
CA PRO A 104 -16.51 9.70 -14.83
C PRO A 104 -16.43 8.34 -14.11
N THR A 105 -16.61 8.35 -12.80
CA THR A 105 -16.76 7.17 -11.97
C THR A 105 -17.97 7.33 -11.05
N ASP A 106 -18.33 6.30 -10.30
CA ASP A 106 -19.35 6.38 -9.24
C ASP A 106 -18.87 7.19 -8.01
N GLY A 107 -17.58 7.52 -7.96
CA GLY A 107 -16.93 8.33 -6.93
C GLY A 107 -16.28 9.58 -7.48
N HIS A 108 -15.00 9.79 -7.13
CA HIS A 108 -14.22 10.91 -7.66
C HIS A 108 -13.72 10.62 -9.07
N PRO A 109 -13.62 11.63 -9.96
CA PRO A 109 -13.27 11.42 -11.36
C PRO A 109 -11.84 10.89 -11.51
N GLY A 110 -11.61 10.04 -12.52
CA GLY A 110 -10.27 9.75 -13.00
C GLY A 110 -9.75 10.87 -13.91
N VAL A 111 -8.44 10.87 -14.17
CA VAL A 111 -7.83 11.68 -15.22
C VAL A 111 -7.10 10.78 -16.20
N TRP A 112 -7.47 10.85 -17.45
CA TRP A 112 -6.80 10.18 -18.56
C TRP A 112 -5.96 11.17 -19.35
N GLY A 113 -4.77 10.74 -19.80
CA GLY A 113 -3.92 11.46 -20.74
C GLY A 113 -3.22 10.52 -21.71
N TYR A 114 -3.03 10.95 -22.96
CA TYR A 114 -2.19 10.26 -23.93
C TYR A 114 -1.32 11.24 -24.69
N TYR A 115 -0.01 10.94 -24.71
CA TYR A 115 1.01 11.65 -25.49
C TYR A 115 1.59 10.70 -26.53
N ASP A 116 1.36 10.98 -27.80
CA ASP A 116 1.95 10.28 -28.94
C ASP A 116 3.28 10.94 -29.33
N ALA A 117 4.37 10.29 -28.98
CA ALA A 117 5.72 10.68 -29.40
C ALA A 117 6.10 10.11 -30.79
N GLY A 118 5.29 9.22 -31.34
CA GLY A 118 5.63 8.40 -32.51
C GLY A 118 6.77 7.42 -32.20
N ALA A 119 6.88 6.96 -30.95
CA ALA A 119 7.87 6.02 -30.48
C ALA A 119 7.33 4.59 -30.54
N GLU A 120 8.22 3.59 -30.50
CA GLU A 120 7.85 2.17 -30.37
C GLU A 120 7.39 1.84 -28.96
N GLN A 121 8.06 2.41 -27.93
CA GLN A 121 7.78 2.15 -26.53
C GLN A 121 6.70 3.06 -25.96
N THR A 122 5.86 2.51 -25.11
CA THR A 122 4.77 3.23 -24.42
C THR A 122 4.82 2.97 -22.93
N LEU A 123 4.96 4.02 -22.12
CA LEU A 123 4.92 3.95 -20.67
C LEU A 123 3.57 4.41 -20.14
N LEU A 124 2.93 3.63 -19.29
CA LEU A 124 1.74 4.02 -18.54
C LEU A 124 2.15 4.60 -17.17
N LEU A 125 1.65 5.77 -16.85
CA LEU A 125 1.80 6.37 -15.52
C LEU A 125 0.54 6.10 -14.70
N TYR A 126 0.71 5.42 -13.60
CA TYR A 126 -0.28 5.42 -12.53
C TYR A 126 -0.01 6.61 -11.62
N MET A 127 -1.03 7.39 -11.32
CA MET A 127 -0.95 8.56 -10.45
C MET A 127 -2.15 8.60 -9.51
N MET A 128 -1.95 9.19 -8.32
CA MET A 128 -3.01 9.47 -7.37
C MET A 128 -2.97 10.95 -6.96
N TYR A 129 -4.08 11.64 -7.09
CA TYR A 129 -4.09 13.07 -6.79
C TYR A 129 -4.82 13.44 -5.49
N ASP A 130 -5.39 12.46 -4.79
CA ASP A 130 -6.00 12.66 -3.48
C ASP A 130 -4.99 12.61 -2.32
N VAL A 131 -5.41 13.08 -1.16
CA VAL A 131 -4.61 13.13 0.05
C VAL A 131 -5.47 12.85 1.29
N GLN A 132 -4.82 12.38 2.36
CA GLN A 132 -5.43 12.15 3.66
C GLN A 132 -5.94 13.44 4.33
N PRO A 133 -7.00 13.35 5.16
CA PRO A 133 -7.45 14.44 6.01
C PRO A 133 -6.35 14.99 6.92
N VAL A 134 -6.51 16.25 7.32
CA VAL A 134 -5.58 16.94 8.20
C VAL A 134 -6.31 17.55 9.41
N ASN A 135 -5.60 17.60 10.54
CA ASN A 135 -5.95 18.49 11.64
C ASN A 135 -4.88 19.61 11.66
N PRO A 136 -5.20 20.82 11.21
CA PRO A 136 -4.20 21.89 11.07
C PRO A 136 -3.49 22.28 12.37
N GLN A 137 -4.07 21.97 13.53
CA GLN A 137 -3.48 22.29 14.84
C GLN A 137 -2.26 21.41 15.18
N ASP A 138 -2.11 20.26 14.50
CA ASP A 138 -1.01 19.34 14.73
C ASP A 138 0.21 19.65 13.83
N TRP A 139 0.11 20.68 12.97
CA TRP A 139 1.14 21.02 11.98
C TRP A 139 1.96 22.24 12.41
N GLU A 140 3.28 22.16 12.20
CA GLU A 140 4.21 23.27 12.42
C GLU A 140 4.09 24.36 11.33
N SER A 141 3.74 23.96 10.12
CA SER A 141 3.40 24.84 9.00
C SER A 141 2.01 24.48 8.47
N PRO A 142 1.16 25.43 8.07
CA PRO A 142 -0.18 25.10 7.58
C PRO A 142 -0.14 24.08 6.42
N PRO A 143 -0.92 22.98 6.50
CA PRO A 143 -0.75 21.79 5.65
C PRO A 143 -0.96 22.03 4.15
N PHE A 144 -1.60 23.13 3.74
CA PHE A 144 -1.83 23.49 2.33
C PHE A 144 -1.20 24.84 1.93
N GLU A 145 -0.25 25.36 2.69
CA GLU A 145 0.54 26.52 2.26
C GLU A 145 1.79 26.11 1.48
N ALA A 146 2.21 24.85 1.60
CA ALA A 146 3.39 24.29 0.93
C ALA A 146 4.64 25.18 1.13
N ASN A 147 4.91 25.55 2.37
CA ASN A 147 6.04 26.40 2.70
C ASN A 147 7.35 25.62 2.59
N ILE A 148 8.39 26.28 2.09
CA ILE A 148 9.75 25.77 2.16
C ILE A 148 10.28 26.10 3.56
N VAL A 149 10.69 25.07 4.29
CA VAL A 149 11.23 25.18 5.63
C VAL A 149 12.63 24.57 5.72
N ASP A 150 13.44 25.07 6.65
CA ASP A 150 14.74 24.47 6.96
C ASP A 150 14.53 23.17 7.75
N HIS A 151 15.22 22.12 7.35
CA HIS A 151 15.19 20.80 7.97
C HIS A 151 16.61 20.26 8.12
N GLU A 152 16.83 19.24 8.94
CA GLU A 152 18.16 18.63 9.12
C GLU A 152 18.75 18.06 7.82
N LEU A 153 17.89 17.63 6.88
CA LEU A 153 18.30 17.15 5.57
C LEU A 153 18.53 18.26 4.53
N GLY A 154 18.13 19.51 4.81
CA GLY A 154 18.20 20.62 3.88
C GLY A 154 16.91 21.42 3.81
N LYS A 155 16.54 21.94 2.63
CA LYS A 155 15.25 22.63 2.45
C LYS A 155 14.20 21.65 1.97
N VAL A 156 13.07 21.61 2.67
CA VAL A 156 11.94 20.75 2.37
C VAL A 156 10.69 21.58 2.14
N ILE A 157 9.79 21.09 1.29
CA ILE A 157 8.40 21.57 1.27
C ILE A 157 7.65 20.79 2.34
N MET A 158 7.05 21.50 3.29
CA MET A 158 6.19 20.91 4.32
C MET A 158 4.73 21.15 3.94
N ALA A 159 4.03 20.07 3.58
CA ALA A 159 2.63 20.12 3.19
C ALA A 159 2.00 18.71 3.18
N ARG A 160 0.68 18.63 3.31
CA ARG A 160 -0.06 17.40 3.00
C ARG A 160 0.03 17.09 1.51
N GLY A 161 0.38 15.85 1.16
CA GLY A 161 0.66 15.43 -0.21
C GLY A 161 2.09 15.71 -0.67
N ALA A 162 2.98 16.17 0.22
CA ALA A 162 4.36 16.50 -0.14
C ALA A 162 5.13 15.27 -0.61
N THR A 163 5.06 14.15 0.11
CA THR A 163 5.66 12.88 -0.32
C THR A 163 4.63 11.88 -0.85
N ASN A 164 3.37 11.97 -0.41
CA ASN A 164 2.31 11.04 -0.77
C ASN A 164 1.10 11.79 -1.39
N GLN A 165 1.08 12.05 -2.71
CA GLN A 165 1.99 11.58 -3.77
C GLN A 165 2.37 12.74 -4.72
N LYS A 166 1.84 13.97 -4.47
CA LYS A 166 1.95 15.12 -5.37
C LYS A 166 3.39 15.56 -5.67
N GLY A 167 4.31 15.42 -4.71
CA GLY A 167 5.71 15.80 -4.89
C GLY A 167 6.41 14.99 -5.98
N PRO A 168 6.53 13.65 -5.82
CA PRO A 168 7.16 12.77 -6.81
C PRO A 168 6.49 12.86 -8.19
N GLU A 169 5.16 12.88 -8.24
CA GLU A 169 4.40 12.95 -9.49
C GLU A 169 4.62 14.27 -10.22
N ARG A 170 4.60 15.39 -9.50
CA ARG A 170 4.86 16.69 -10.14
C ARG A 170 6.31 16.83 -10.57
N ALA A 171 7.28 16.26 -9.85
CA ALA A 171 8.67 16.20 -10.27
C ALA A 171 8.82 15.43 -11.58
N PHE A 172 8.09 14.31 -11.75
CA PHE A 172 8.05 13.59 -13.02
C PHE A 172 7.52 14.49 -14.17
N LEU A 173 6.40 15.19 -13.96
CA LEU A 173 5.86 16.10 -14.98
C LEU A 173 6.82 17.26 -15.31
N ASN A 174 7.58 17.79 -14.36
CA ASN A 174 8.63 18.78 -14.59
C ASN A 174 9.73 18.26 -15.54
N ALA A 175 10.11 16.96 -15.37
CA ALA A 175 11.06 16.32 -16.28
C ALA A 175 10.52 16.26 -17.72
N LEU A 176 9.23 15.92 -17.90
CA LEU A 176 8.58 15.96 -19.23
C LEU A 176 8.62 17.35 -19.85
N GLU A 177 8.26 18.38 -19.08
CA GLU A 177 8.31 19.79 -19.54
C GLU A 177 9.72 20.16 -20.01
N SER A 178 10.75 19.73 -19.27
CA SER A 178 12.15 20.00 -19.62
C SER A 178 12.59 19.28 -20.90
N ILE A 179 12.20 18.03 -21.08
CA ILE A 179 12.48 17.28 -22.31
C ILE A 179 11.82 17.98 -23.51
N ILE A 180 10.55 18.32 -23.40
CA ILE A 180 9.79 18.96 -24.49
C ILE A 180 10.36 20.35 -24.81
N ALA A 181 10.71 21.14 -23.79
CA ALA A 181 11.29 22.46 -23.98
C ALA A 181 12.62 22.42 -24.75
N VAL A 182 13.40 21.37 -24.61
CA VAL A 182 14.73 21.22 -25.23
C VAL A 182 14.68 20.43 -26.54
N LYS A 183 13.93 19.34 -26.57
CA LYS A 183 13.90 18.38 -27.71
C LYS A 183 12.66 18.50 -28.58
N GLY A 184 11.62 19.20 -28.12
CA GLY A 184 10.37 19.37 -28.85
C GLY A 184 9.41 18.17 -28.76
N LYS A 185 9.86 17.02 -28.27
CA LYS A 185 9.05 15.81 -28.05
C LYS A 185 9.66 14.90 -27.00
N LEU A 186 8.85 13.99 -26.46
CA LEU A 186 9.30 12.94 -25.56
C LEU A 186 9.96 11.78 -26.33
N PRO A 187 10.83 10.97 -25.68
CA PRO A 187 11.46 9.81 -26.30
C PRO A 187 10.54 8.57 -26.39
N VAL A 188 9.50 8.50 -25.57
CA VAL A 188 8.51 7.40 -25.52
C VAL A 188 7.09 7.95 -25.56
N ASN A 189 6.13 7.15 -25.97
CA ASN A 189 4.71 7.49 -25.79
C ASN A 189 4.36 7.40 -24.30
N LEU A 190 3.44 8.24 -23.84
CA LEU A 190 2.97 8.22 -22.45
C LEU A 190 1.45 8.08 -22.38
N MET A 191 1.00 7.23 -21.50
CA MET A 191 -0.37 7.18 -20.99
C MET A 191 -0.38 7.63 -19.54
N VAL A 192 -1.41 8.35 -19.13
CA VAL A 192 -1.66 8.70 -17.72
C VAL A 192 -3.02 8.16 -17.32
N ALA A 193 -3.08 7.40 -16.23
CA ALA A 193 -4.29 6.95 -15.59
C ALA A 193 -4.23 7.33 -14.12
N ALA A 194 -4.87 8.43 -13.76
CA ALA A 194 -4.84 8.97 -12.41
C ALA A 194 -6.19 8.83 -11.71
N GLU A 195 -6.16 8.59 -10.40
CA GLU A 195 -7.33 8.50 -9.55
C GLU A 195 -7.33 9.53 -8.41
N GLY A 196 -8.49 9.74 -7.80
CA GLY A 196 -8.68 10.61 -6.65
C GLY A 196 -9.27 9.89 -5.44
N GLU A 197 -9.06 8.58 -5.32
CA GLU A 197 -9.61 7.74 -4.24
C GLU A 197 -8.62 6.68 -3.75
N GLU A 198 -7.33 6.83 -4.01
CA GLU A 198 -6.32 5.87 -3.54
C GLU A 198 -6.34 5.77 -2.01
N GLU A 199 -6.46 6.91 -1.35
CA GLU A 199 -6.52 7.02 0.11
C GLU A 199 -7.81 6.43 0.73
N LEU A 200 -8.79 6.08 -0.11
CA LEU A 200 -10.01 5.34 0.24
C LEU A 200 -9.94 3.85 -0.14
N GLY A 201 -8.79 3.39 -0.67
CA GLY A 201 -8.57 2.03 -1.16
C GLY A 201 -9.03 1.82 -2.60
N SER A 202 -9.05 2.87 -3.41
CA SER A 202 -9.31 2.85 -4.87
C SER A 202 -10.62 2.15 -5.29
N PRO A 203 -11.76 2.43 -4.64
CA PRO A 203 -12.99 1.68 -4.87
C PRO A 203 -13.50 1.80 -6.31
N HIS A 204 -13.21 2.91 -7.00
CA HIS A 204 -13.69 3.16 -8.35
C HIS A 204 -12.58 3.19 -9.41
N TYR A 205 -11.32 2.93 -9.05
CA TYR A 205 -10.23 2.82 -10.02
C TYR A 205 -10.49 1.76 -11.10
N PRO A 206 -11.11 0.60 -10.80
CA PRO A 206 -11.52 -0.35 -11.83
C PRO A 206 -12.33 0.26 -12.97
N GLN A 207 -13.16 1.28 -12.72
CA GLN A 207 -13.98 1.94 -13.74
C GLN A 207 -13.13 2.81 -14.69
N ILE A 208 -12.01 3.38 -14.19
CA ILE A 208 -11.04 4.09 -15.03
C ILE A 208 -10.33 3.10 -15.94
N VAL A 209 -9.93 1.95 -15.41
CA VAL A 209 -9.33 0.86 -16.20
C VAL A 209 -10.34 0.34 -17.23
N ASP A 210 -11.61 0.10 -16.86
CA ASP A 210 -12.67 -0.34 -17.79
C ASP A 210 -12.80 0.61 -19.00
N ALA A 211 -12.66 1.91 -18.77
CA ALA A 211 -12.81 2.91 -19.83
C ALA A 211 -11.68 2.87 -20.88
N TYR A 212 -10.48 2.43 -20.50
CA TYR A 212 -9.28 2.50 -21.35
C TYR A 212 -8.48 1.19 -21.40
N GLU A 213 -9.06 0.05 -21.01
CA GLU A 213 -8.36 -1.23 -20.86
C GLU A 213 -7.59 -1.65 -22.10
N ASP A 214 -8.23 -1.59 -23.28
CA ASP A 214 -7.61 -2.00 -24.55
C ASP A 214 -6.39 -1.13 -24.89
N ARG A 215 -6.44 0.16 -24.55
CA ARG A 215 -5.31 1.07 -24.77
C ARG A 215 -4.20 0.86 -23.74
N MET A 216 -4.56 0.69 -22.46
CA MET A 216 -3.58 0.45 -21.41
C MET A 216 -2.77 -0.81 -21.65
N LYS A 217 -3.38 -1.86 -22.25
CA LYS A 217 -2.69 -3.11 -22.62
C LYS A 217 -1.63 -2.94 -23.71
N GLU A 218 -1.61 -1.81 -24.40
CA GLU A 218 -0.58 -1.48 -25.40
C GLU A 218 0.70 -0.92 -24.75
N ALA A 219 0.70 -0.67 -23.41
CA ALA A 219 1.87 -0.19 -22.70
C ALA A 219 2.87 -1.32 -22.46
N ASP A 220 4.16 -0.97 -22.37
CA ASP A 220 5.26 -1.91 -22.06
C ASP A 220 5.47 -2.06 -20.54
N GLY A 221 4.94 -1.14 -19.74
CA GLY A 221 4.99 -1.17 -18.30
C GLY A 221 4.33 0.03 -17.65
N VAL A 222 4.24 -0.02 -16.33
CA VAL A 222 3.58 1.00 -15.50
C VAL A 222 4.56 1.59 -14.51
N LEU A 223 4.74 2.89 -14.55
CA LEU A 223 5.52 3.64 -13.56
C LEU A 223 4.59 4.32 -12.55
N PHE A 224 4.93 4.18 -11.28
CA PHE A 224 4.35 4.96 -10.18
C PHE A 224 5.44 5.85 -9.59
N PRO A 225 5.44 7.17 -9.84
CA PRO A 225 6.48 8.06 -9.32
C PRO A 225 6.49 8.11 -7.79
N MET A 226 7.62 7.77 -7.16
CA MET A 226 7.78 7.72 -5.70
C MET A 226 9.13 8.27 -5.24
N SER A 227 9.21 8.71 -3.97
CA SER A 227 10.49 8.93 -3.27
C SER A 227 10.97 7.61 -2.66
N VAL A 228 12.19 7.19 -2.99
CA VAL A 228 12.69 5.86 -2.60
C VAL A 228 14.00 5.88 -1.81
N GLN A 229 14.56 7.06 -1.52
CA GLN A 229 15.79 7.19 -0.74
C GLN A 229 15.50 7.41 0.73
N SER A 230 16.22 6.67 1.58
CA SER A 230 16.27 6.94 3.03
C SER A 230 17.17 8.17 3.33
N PRO A 231 17.09 8.77 4.54
CA PRO A 231 17.90 9.93 4.90
C PRO A 231 19.41 9.73 4.78
N ASP A 232 19.90 8.50 4.84
CA ASP A 232 21.31 8.13 4.66
C ASP A 232 21.68 7.87 3.20
N GLY A 233 20.76 8.14 2.24
CA GLY A 233 20.97 8.02 0.81
C GLY A 233 20.79 6.61 0.22
N LYS A 234 20.51 5.60 1.05
CA LYS A 234 20.25 4.26 0.55
C LYS A 234 18.98 4.26 -0.29
N THR A 235 19.06 3.64 -1.45
CA THR A 235 17.94 3.51 -2.38
C THR A 235 17.27 2.15 -2.19
N SER A 236 15.95 2.14 -2.14
CA SER A 236 15.16 0.91 -2.09
C SER A 236 14.20 0.83 -3.27
N MET A 237 14.02 -0.38 -3.79
CA MET A 237 13.05 -0.69 -4.84
C MET A 237 12.12 -1.78 -4.33
N LEU A 238 10.84 -1.63 -4.60
CA LEU A 238 9.85 -2.66 -4.30
C LEU A 238 9.18 -3.12 -5.58
N LEU A 239 8.99 -4.45 -5.69
CA LEU A 239 8.45 -5.08 -6.89
C LEU A 239 7.03 -5.60 -6.70
N GLY A 240 6.41 -5.31 -5.56
CA GLY A 240 5.05 -5.76 -5.29
C GLY A 240 4.51 -5.32 -3.95
N VAL A 241 3.26 -5.67 -3.72
CA VAL A 241 2.49 -5.35 -2.52
C VAL A 241 1.65 -6.56 -2.11
N LYS A 242 1.33 -6.69 -0.83
CA LYS A 242 0.30 -7.64 -0.38
C LYS A 242 -1.08 -7.13 -0.77
N GLY A 243 -2.01 -8.05 -0.95
CA GLY A 243 -3.42 -7.76 -1.03
C GLY A 243 -4.01 -7.39 0.33
N ILE A 244 -5.27 -7.03 0.32
CA ILE A 244 -6.02 -6.70 1.52
C ILE A 244 -7.44 -7.22 1.42
N LEU A 245 -7.98 -7.66 2.56
CA LEU A 245 -9.40 -7.80 2.81
C LEU A 245 -9.73 -6.92 4.01
N TYR A 246 -10.57 -5.92 3.83
CA TYR A 246 -11.06 -5.05 4.89
C TYR A 246 -12.56 -5.31 5.10
N PHE A 247 -12.97 -5.66 6.32
CA PHE A 247 -14.33 -6.07 6.61
C PHE A 247 -14.80 -5.67 8.01
N GLU A 248 -16.10 -5.68 8.19
CA GLU A 248 -16.75 -5.40 9.47
C GLU A 248 -17.52 -6.63 9.95
N MET A 249 -17.43 -6.90 11.25
CA MET A 249 -18.20 -7.89 11.96
C MET A 249 -19.15 -7.21 12.94
N GLU A 250 -20.42 -7.58 12.90
CA GLU A 250 -21.42 -7.06 13.82
C GLU A 250 -22.18 -8.20 14.51
N SER A 251 -22.28 -8.11 15.84
CA SER A 251 -23.17 -8.92 16.66
C SER A 251 -24.31 -8.05 17.19
N ARG A 252 -25.54 -8.49 16.94
CA ARG A 252 -26.76 -7.82 17.41
C ARG A 252 -27.65 -8.80 18.13
N GLY A 253 -28.35 -8.37 19.19
CA GLY A 253 -29.37 -9.18 19.82
C GLY A 253 -30.47 -9.57 18.85
N GLY A 254 -30.92 -10.82 18.91
CA GLY A 254 -31.88 -11.41 17.98
C GLY A 254 -32.51 -12.67 18.53
N GLU A 255 -32.93 -13.58 17.64
CA GLU A 255 -33.53 -14.88 18.03
C GLU A 255 -32.55 -15.79 18.81
N TRP A 256 -31.24 -15.64 18.57
CA TRP A 256 -30.17 -16.35 19.28
C TRP A 256 -30.03 -15.91 20.76
N GLY A 257 -30.56 -14.73 21.10
CA GLY A 257 -30.46 -14.10 22.43
C GLY A 257 -30.05 -12.63 22.36
N GLY A 258 -29.77 -12.05 23.52
CA GLY A 258 -29.35 -10.66 23.67
C GLY A 258 -30.47 -9.61 23.55
N PRO A 259 -30.20 -8.36 23.97
CA PRO A 259 -31.15 -7.26 23.82
C PRO A 259 -31.30 -6.89 22.34
N GLN A 260 -32.54 -6.71 21.86
CA GLN A 260 -32.82 -6.51 20.42
C GLN A 260 -32.95 -5.04 20.00
N LYS A 261 -33.43 -4.16 20.89
CA LYS A 261 -33.80 -2.76 20.52
C LYS A 261 -32.86 -1.72 21.08
N ALA A 262 -32.40 -1.92 22.32
CA ALA A 262 -31.56 -0.99 23.06
C ALA A 262 -30.81 -1.73 24.16
N GLU A 263 -29.79 -1.08 24.74
CA GLU A 263 -29.15 -1.58 25.93
C GLU A 263 -30.13 -1.73 27.11
N ILE A 264 -29.88 -2.73 27.93
CA ILE A 264 -30.64 -2.98 29.15
C ILE A 264 -29.73 -2.96 30.38
N HIS A 265 -30.30 -3.04 31.58
CA HIS A 265 -29.51 -3.08 32.79
C HIS A 265 -28.61 -4.34 32.85
N GLY A 266 -27.32 -4.15 33.18
CA GLY A 266 -26.30 -5.22 33.17
C GLY A 266 -26.58 -6.39 34.11
N SER A 267 -27.39 -6.22 35.15
CA SER A 267 -27.80 -7.31 36.07
C SER A 267 -28.52 -8.45 35.35
N TYR A 268 -29.17 -8.19 34.20
CA TYR A 268 -29.83 -9.21 33.42
C TYR A 268 -28.88 -10.16 32.70
N LYS A 269 -27.55 -9.91 32.73
CA LYS A 269 -26.55 -10.82 32.13
C LYS A 269 -26.64 -12.25 32.65
N ALA A 270 -27.18 -12.42 33.88
CA ALA A 270 -27.37 -13.75 34.45
C ALA A 270 -28.34 -14.65 33.64
N ILE A 271 -29.25 -14.05 32.87
CA ILE A 271 -30.32 -14.76 32.13
C ILE A 271 -30.43 -14.30 30.66
N ILE A 272 -29.64 -13.33 30.21
CA ILE A 272 -29.69 -12.81 28.85
C ILE A 272 -28.28 -12.84 28.26
N ASP A 273 -28.17 -13.30 27.01
CA ASP A 273 -26.92 -13.33 26.27
C ASP A 273 -26.37 -11.93 25.94
N SER A 274 -25.07 -11.86 25.71
CA SER A 274 -24.38 -10.60 25.44
C SER A 274 -23.85 -10.56 24.01
N PRO A 275 -24.34 -9.64 23.17
CA PRO A 275 -23.77 -9.41 21.85
C PRO A 275 -22.28 -9.08 21.87
N THR A 276 -21.81 -8.35 22.88
CA THR A 276 -20.40 -8.03 23.06
C THR A 276 -19.54 -9.29 23.24
N LEU A 277 -19.93 -10.17 24.20
CA LEU A 277 -19.20 -11.42 24.41
C LEU A 277 -19.29 -12.36 23.23
N ARG A 278 -20.44 -12.37 22.52
CA ARG A 278 -20.60 -13.17 21.32
C ARG A 278 -19.65 -12.76 20.20
N LEU A 279 -19.49 -11.47 19.95
CA LEU A 279 -18.53 -10.94 18.98
C LEU A 279 -17.09 -11.29 19.38
N ILE A 280 -16.71 -11.07 20.65
CA ILE A 280 -15.39 -11.43 21.18
C ILE A 280 -15.11 -12.92 20.97
N GLN A 281 -16.07 -13.80 21.27
CA GLN A 281 -15.91 -15.25 21.09
C GLN A 281 -15.81 -15.63 19.60
N ALA A 282 -16.56 -14.98 18.73
CA ALA A 282 -16.48 -15.19 17.28
C ALA A 282 -15.07 -14.82 16.77
N ILE A 283 -14.54 -13.65 17.14
CA ILE A 283 -13.19 -13.22 16.78
C ILE A 283 -12.14 -14.21 17.37
N ALA A 284 -12.24 -14.53 18.65
CA ALA A 284 -11.31 -15.44 19.31
C ALA A 284 -11.34 -16.87 18.74
N SER A 285 -12.42 -17.28 18.07
CA SER A 285 -12.48 -18.59 17.41
C SER A 285 -11.65 -18.66 16.14
N MET A 286 -11.29 -17.52 15.55
CA MET A 286 -10.58 -17.43 14.28
C MET A 286 -9.06 -17.51 14.43
N THR A 287 -8.52 -17.36 15.64
CA THR A 287 -7.07 -17.37 15.88
C THR A 287 -6.71 -18.22 17.09
N THR A 288 -5.43 -18.57 17.21
CA THR A 288 -4.86 -19.10 18.45
C THR A 288 -4.95 -18.07 19.59
N PRO A 289 -4.84 -18.50 20.88
CA PRO A 289 -4.96 -17.59 22.02
C PRO A 289 -3.94 -16.43 22.05
N ASP A 290 -2.80 -16.59 21.40
CA ASP A 290 -1.79 -15.55 21.22
C ASP A 290 -2.09 -14.62 20.02
N GLY A 291 -3.08 -14.98 19.17
CA GLY A 291 -3.49 -14.22 17.99
C GLY A 291 -2.61 -14.43 16.75
N ASN A 292 -1.57 -15.25 16.81
CA ASN A 292 -0.52 -15.33 15.80
C ASN A 292 -0.81 -16.34 14.67
N THR A 293 -1.70 -17.31 14.90
CA THR A 293 -2.08 -18.31 13.89
C THR A 293 -3.57 -18.25 13.60
N ILE A 294 -3.93 -18.19 12.32
CA ILE A 294 -5.33 -18.18 11.87
C ILE A 294 -5.87 -19.61 11.86
N LEU A 295 -6.97 -19.83 12.57
CA LEU A 295 -7.63 -21.14 12.73
C LEU A 295 -8.81 -21.33 11.75
N VAL A 296 -9.03 -20.43 10.81
CA VAL A 296 -10.05 -20.53 9.77
C VAL A 296 -9.63 -21.64 8.79
N PRO A 297 -10.40 -22.71 8.63
CA PRO A 297 -10.05 -23.82 7.74
C PRO A 297 -9.81 -23.36 6.30
N GLY A 298 -8.70 -23.79 5.71
CA GLY A 298 -8.32 -23.45 4.35
C GLY A 298 -7.83 -22.01 4.15
N TYR A 299 -7.66 -21.22 5.21
CA TYR A 299 -7.25 -19.82 5.07
C TYR A 299 -5.86 -19.68 4.46
N TYR A 300 -5.01 -20.69 4.62
CA TYR A 300 -3.66 -20.72 4.03
C TYR A 300 -3.61 -21.40 2.66
N ASP A 301 -4.74 -21.93 2.17
CA ASP A 301 -4.77 -22.62 0.86
C ASP A 301 -4.56 -21.63 -0.28
N GLY A 302 -3.66 -21.98 -1.20
CA GLY A 302 -3.31 -21.14 -2.34
C GLY A 302 -2.07 -20.27 -2.14
N ILE A 303 -1.56 -20.15 -0.92
CA ILE A 303 -0.29 -19.44 -0.68
C ILE A 303 0.84 -20.22 -1.32
N ARG A 304 1.59 -19.57 -2.21
CA ARG A 304 2.77 -20.19 -2.83
C ARG A 304 4.04 -19.85 -2.05
N PRO A 305 5.04 -20.76 -2.06
CA PRO A 305 6.37 -20.44 -1.53
C PRO A 305 7.05 -19.35 -2.38
N PRO A 306 8.08 -18.70 -1.83
CA PRO A 306 8.95 -17.81 -2.61
C PRO A 306 9.55 -18.54 -3.81
N THR A 307 9.51 -17.92 -4.99
CA THR A 307 10.24 -18.40 -6.18
C THR A 307 11.75 -18.25 -5.97
N GLU A 308 12.57 -18.85 -6.81
CA GLU A 308 14.03 -18.69 -6.75
C GLU A 308 14.45 -17.22 -6.83
N GLU A 309 13.87 -16.46 -7.77
CA GLU A 309 14.05 -15.00 -7.88
C GLU A 309 13.70 -14.28 -6.56
N GLU A 310 12.54 -14.60 -5.98
CA GLU A 310 12.09 -13.97 -4.73
C GLU A 310 12.99 -14.35 -3.54
N GLN A 311 13.51 -15.58 -3.49
CA GLN A 311 14.47 -16.01 -2.46
C GLN A 311 15.78 -15.22 -2.55
N GLU A 312 16.31 -15.01 -3.76
CA GLU A 312 17.51 -14.18 -3.97
C GLU A 312 17.29 -12.73 -3.54
N LEU A 313 16.11 -12.16 -3.85
CA LEU A 313 15.72 -10.81 -3.40
C LEU A 313 15.58 -10.72 -1.87
N ILE A 314 14.98 -11.73 -1.22
CA ILE A 314 14.87 -11.83 0.23
C ILE A 314 16.26 -11.87 0.88
N ASN A 315 17.18 -12.67 0.33
CA ASN A 315 18.55 -12.74 0.84
C ASN A 315 19.27 -11.38 0.72
N GLY A 316 19.11 -10.69 -0.41
CA GLY A 316 19.66 -9.34 -0.60
C GLY A 316 19.06 -8.32 0.39
N ALA A 317 17.75 -8.34 0.58
CA ALA A 317 17.06 -7.47 1.53
C ALA A 317 17.48 -7.75 2.98
N ALA A 318 17.67 -9.02 3.36
CA ALA A 318 18.10 -9.40 4.71
C ALA A 318 19.50 -8.87 5.05
N GLN A 319 20.40 -8.81 4.08
CA GLN A 319 21.76 -8.28 4.29
C GLN A 319 21.78 -6.77 4.61
N SER A 320 20.81 -6.02 4.10
CA SER A 320 20.70 -4.57 4.30
C SER A 320 19.78 -4.18 5.46
N ARG A 321 19.05 -5.14 6.06
CA ARG A 321 18.03 -4.89 7.08
C ARG A 321 18.65 -4.65 8.46
N ASP A 322 18.35 -3.51 9.05
CA ASP A 322 18.64 -3.20 10.47
C ASP A 322 17.37 -3.41 11.31
N GLU A 323 17.29 -4.56 11.97
CA GLU A 323 16.12 -4.92 12.79
C GLU A 323 15.99 -4.09 14.06
N GLU A 324 17.09 -3.67 14.66
CA GLU A 324 17.07 -2.82 15.85
C GLU A 324 16.58 -1.42 15.50
N GLN A 325 17.00 -0.89 14.35
CA GLN A 325 16.46 0.36 13.84
C GLN A 325 14.96 0.24 13.54
N LEU A 326 14.53 -0.87 12.94
CA LEU A 326 13.11 -1.12 12.66
C LEU A 326 12.30 -1.19 13.95
N LYS A 327 12.73 -1.99 14.94
CA LYS A 327 12.07 -2.08 16.26
C LYS A 327 11.94 -0.71 16.92
N LYS A 328 12.99 0.10 16.84
CA LYS A 328 12.99 1.47 17.35
C LYS A 328 12.01 2.38 16.61
N ALA A 329 11.98 2.30 15.28
CA ALA A 329 11.10 3.11 14.43
C ALA A 329 9.62 2.83 14.71
N VAL A 330 9.24 1.55 14.90
CA VAL A 330 7.86 1.15 15.21
C VAL A 330 7.58 1.05 16.72
N SER A 331 8.56 1.40 17.56
CA SER A 331 8.45 1.44 19.04
C SER A 331 8.03 0.12 19.67
N VAL A 332 8.58 -1.01 19.21
CA VAL A 332 8.34 -2.35 19.79
C VAL A 332 9.60 -2.93 20.41
N ALA A 333 9.43 -3.75 21.43
CA ALA A 333 10.55 -4.41 22.14
C ALA A 333 11.05 -5.67 21.43
N ARG A 334 10.17 -6.39 20.73
CA ARG A 334 10.49 -7.64 20.03
C ARG A 334 9.48 -7.90 18.90
N PHE A 335 9.87 -8.75 17.97
CA PHE A 335 8.94 -9.34 17.00
C PHE A 335 8.26 -10.60 17.56
N ILE A 336 7.17 -11.03 16.91
CA ILE A 336 6.47 -12.28 17.23
C ILE A 336 7.47 -13.44 17.14
N ASP A 337 7.43 -14.36 18.10
CA ASP A 337 8.26 -15.56 18.19
C ASP A 337 9.78 -15.30 18.05
N ASP A 338 10.21 -14.06 18.38
CA ASP A 338 11.59 -13.59 18.24
C ASP A 338 12.16 -13.77 16.80
N LEU A 339 11.28 -13.68 15.79
CA LEU A 339 11.63 -13.76 14.37
C LEU A 339 12.74 -12.77 14.01
N SER A 340 13.66 -13.21 13.15
CA SER A 340 14.78 -12.38 12.68
C SER A 340 15.23 -12.82 11.28
N GLY A 341 16.05 -11.98 10.60
CA GLY A 341 16.65 -12.27 9.32
C GLY A 341 15.63 -12.61 8.22
N THR A 342 15.94 -13.59 7.43
CA THR A 342 15.08 -14.06 6.33
C THR A 342 13.73 -14.57 6.80
N ASP A 343 13.68 -15.22 7.98
CA ASP A 343 12.41 -15.74 8.54
C ASP A 343 11.43 -14.62 8.84
N ALA A 344 11.91 -13.50 9.40
CA ALA A 344 11.07 -12.33 9.64
C ALA A 344 10.56 -11.69 8.34
N ILE A 345 11.35 -11.71 7.28
CA ILE A 345 10.94 -11.21 5.96
C ILE A 345 9.90 -12.14 5.34
N VAL A 346 10.16 -13.46 5.33
CA VAL A 346 9.23 -14.46 4.81
C VAL A 346 7.89 -14.39 5.53
N GLU A 347 7.92 -14.32 6.86
CA GLU A 347 6.71 -14.20 7.67
C GLU A 347 5.91 -12.94 7.29
N THR A 348 6.59 -11.81 7.18
CA THR A 348 5.97 -10.52 6.83
C THR A 348 5.33 -10.54 5.44
N LEU A 349 5.98 -11.16 4.45
CA LEU A 349 5.60 -11.04 3.05
C LEU A 349 4.71 -12.19 2.54
N TYR A 350 4.84 -13.39 3.14
CA TYR A 350 4.18 -14.60 2.63
C TYR A 350 3.09 -15.16 3.54
N MET A 351 2.96 -14.66 4.79
CA MET A 351 1.87 -15.09 5.67
C MET A 351 0.72 -14.08 5.67
N PRO A 352 -0.54 -14.55 5.67
CA PRO A 352 -1.67 -13.66 5.87
C PRO A 352 -1.71 -13.18 7.33
N THR A 353 -2.29 -12.02 7.54
CA THR A 353 -2.63 -11.50 8.87
C THR A 353 -4.13 -11.55 9.09
N LEU A 354 -4.55 -11.53 10.34
CA LEU A 354 -5.92 -11.24 10.73
C LEU A 354 -5.85 -10.26 11.90
N ASN A 355 -6.17 -9.01 11.65
CA ASN A 355 -6.02 -7.92 12.58
C ASN A 355 -7.37 -7.35 13.02
N VAL A 356 -7.43 -6.82 14.24
CA VAL A 356 -8.60 -6.08 14.75
C VAL A 356 -8.22 -4.60 14.84
N ASP A 357 -8.70 -3.79 13.88
CA ASP A 357 -8.41 -2.37 13.80
C ASP A 357 -9.20 -1.56 14.83
N GLY A 358 -10.41 -2.02 15.11
CA GLY A 358 -11.28 -1.39 16.09
C GLY A 358 -12.35 -2.33 16.60
N LEU A 359 -12.65 -2.22 17.89
CA LEU A 359 -13.71 -2.99 18.55
C LEU A 359 -14.45 -2.07 19.51
N TRP A 360 -15.76 -1.95 19.36
CA TRP A 360 -16.56 -1.10 20.24
C TRP A 360 -17.91 -1.72 20.56
N SER A 361 -18.37 -1.45 21.79
CA SER A 361 -19.68 -1.84 22.27
C SER A 361 -20.00 -1.10 23.57
N GLY A 362 -21.27 -0.85 23.82
CA GLY A 362 -21.75 -0.31 25.09
C GLY A 362 -21.30 1.11 25.38
N TYR A 363 -20.99 1.39 26.64
CA TYR A 363 -20.67 2.72 27.13
C TYR A 363 -19.15 2.93 27.21
N THR A 364 -18.67 3.96 26.56
CA THR A 364 -17.26 4.37 26.51
C THR A 364 -17.03 5.78 27.07
N GLY A 365 -18.07 6.44 27.61
CA GLY A 365 -17.95 7.77 28.20
C GLY A 365 -17.39 7.77 29.61
N GLU A 366 -17.27 8.96 30.19
CA GLU A 366 -16.76 9.14 31.56
C GLU A 366 -17.69 8.54 32.59
N GLY A 367 -17.13 7.98 33.67
CA GLY A 367 -17.88 7.38 34.79
C GLY A 367 -18.29 5.92 34.54
N VAL A 368 -19.36 5.47 35.19
CA VAL A 368 -19.85 4.07 35.16
C VAL A 368 -21.27 4.01 34.63
N LYS A 369 -21.54 3.13 33.67
CA LYS A 369 -22.90 2.81 33.22
C LYS A 369 -23.06 1.29 33.17
N THR A 370 -23.85 0.72 34.07
CA THR A 370 -24.05 -0.73 34.17
C THR A 370 -25.10 -1.17 33.17
N ILE A 371 -24.64 -1.54 31.98
CA ILE A 371 -25.50 -1.95 30.85
C ILE A 371 -25.10 -3.30 30.26
N LEU A 372 -26.05 -3.96 29.60
CA LEU A 372 -25.88 -5.04 28.65
C LEU A 372 -26.19 -4.47 27.26
N PRO A 373 -25.19 -4.28 26.41
CA PRO A 373 -25.35 -3.68 25.09
C PRO A 373 -26.20 -4.54 24.15
N HIS A 374 -26.91 -3.91 23.22
CA HIS A 374 -27.71 -4.60 22.21
C HIS A 374 -26.93 -4.92 20.94
N MET A 375 -25.74 -4.34 20.78
CA MET A 375 -24.85 -4.59 19.64
C MET A 375 -23.38 -4.39 20.01
N ALA A 376 -22.53 -5.02 19.20
CA ALA A 376 -21.08 -4.83 19.20
C ALA A 376 -20.57 -4.89 17.77
N THR A 377 -19.55 -4.11 17.45
CA THR A 377 -18.98 -4.03 16.10
C THR A 377 -17.46 -4.12 16.19
N ALA A 378 -16.86 -4.83 15.24
CA ALA A 378 -15.41 -4.86 15.01
C ALA A 378 -15.10 -4.52 13.55
N LYS A 379 -14.10 -3.67 13.33
CA LYS A 379 -13.42 -3.52 12.05
C LYS A 379 -12.17 -4.37 12.04
N MET A 380 -11.97 -5.07 10.95
CA MET A 380 -10.87 -6.01 10.81
C MET A 380 -10.24 -5.90 9.42
N ASP A 381 -8.94 -6.13 9.35
CA ASP A 381 -8.24 -6.34 8.10
C ASP A 381 -7.50 -7.68 8.07
N SER A 382 -7.26 -8.15 6.86
CA SER A 382 -6.35 -9.26 6.57
C SER A 382 -5.42 -8.86 5.43
N ARG A 383 -4.12 -8.86 5.67
CA ARG A 383 -3.12 -8.69 4.61
C ARG A 383 -2.93 -10.03 3.92
N LEU A 384 -3.15 -10.04 2.61
CA LEU A 384 -3.19 -11.26 1.82
C LEU A 384 -1.90 -11.42 1.00
N PRO A 385 -1.14 -12.52 1.17
CA PRO A 385 -0.02 -12.81 0.27
C PRO A 385 -0.51 -13.23 -1.12
N VAL A 386 0.42 -13.35 -2.07
CA VAL A 386 0.13 -13.86 -3.41
C VAL A 386 -0.51 -15.25 -3.32
N GLY A 387 -1.58 -15.45 -4.08
CA GLY A 387 -2.36 -16.69 -4.13
C GLY A 387 -3.62 -16.67 -3.27
N LEU A 388 -3.86 -15.62 -2.46
CA LEU A 388 -5.11 -15.45 -1.74
C LEU A 388 -6.00 -14.38 -2.38
N ASP A 389 -7.25 -14.76 -2.63
CA ASP A 389 -8.31 -13.87 -3.09
C ASP A 389 -9.12 -13.34 -1.90
N PRO A 390 -9.46 -12.05 -1.84
CA PRO A 390 -10.18 -11.44 -0.72
C PRO A 390 -11.61 -11.96 -0.56
N ASP A 391 -12.30 -12.28 -1.64
CA ASP A 391 -13.67 -12.80 -1.57
C ASP A 391 -13.69 -14.25 -1.09
N GLU A 392 -12.72 -15.06 -1.53
CA GLU A 392 -12.54 -16.41 -1.01
C GLU A 392 -12.14 -16.39 0.48
N ALA A 393 -11.27 -15.49 0.90
CA ALA A 393 -10.88 -15.32 2.30
C ALA A 393 -12.09 -14.97 3.16
N LEU A 394 -12.93 -14.02 2.74
CA LEU A 394 -14.16 -13.66 3.45
C LEU A 394 -15.16 -14.83 3.50
N ALA A 395 -15.30 -15.59 2.41
CA ALA A 395 -16.16 -16.77 2.36
C ALA A 395 -15.70 -17.86 3.35
N LYS A 396 -14.38 -18.07 3.48
CA LYS A 396 -13.78 -18.99 4.47
C LYS A 396 -14.06 -18.53 5.90
N ILE A 397 -13.93 -17.24 6.20
CA ILE A 397 -14.31 -16.65 7.49
C ILE A 397 -15.79 -16.91 7.76
N ARG A 398 -16.69 -16.66 6.79
CA ARG A 398 -18.13 -16.90 6.96
C ARG A 398 -18.41 -18.37 7.28
N ALA A 399 -17.80 -19.30 6.53
CA ALA A 399 -17.96 -20.74 6.75
C ALA A 399 -17.48 -21.18 8.13
N HIS A 400 -16.33 -20.64 8.58
CA HIS A 400 -15.79 -20.89 9.92
C HIS A 400 -16.77 -20.42 11.01
N LEU A 401 -17.27 -19.20 10.91
CA LEU A 401 -18.22 -18.65 11.88
C LEU A 401 -19.52 -19.47 11.92
N ASP A 402 -20.03 -19.90 10.77
CA ASP A 402 -21.22 -20.74 10.67
C ASP A 402 -21.04 -22.10 11.32
N ALA A 403 -19.90 -22.74 11.10
CA ALA A 403 -19.53 -24.03 11.69
C ALA A 403 -19.35 -23.96 13.22
N ASN A 404 -18.92 -22.81 13.72
CA ASN A 404 -18.73 -22.56 15.15
C ASN A 404 -19.97 -21.96 15.85
N GLY A 405 -21.12 -21.92 15.18
CA GLY A 405 -22.39 -21.50 15.76
C GLY A 405 -22.61 -19.99 15.79
N PHE A 406 -21.84 -19.21 15.01
CA PHE A 406 -21.91 -17.75 14.91
C PHE A 406 -22.61 -17.28 13.61
N LYS A 407 -23.66 -17.99 13.19
CA LYS A 407 -24.43 -17.66 11.95
C LYS A 407 -25.09 -16.29 11.97
N ASP A 408 -25.38 -15.79 13.15
CA ASP A 408 -25.99 -14.48 13.40
C ASP A 408 -25.02 -13.31 13.30
N ILE A 409 -23.71 -13.55 13.32
CA ILE A 409 -22.71 -12.50 13.10
C ILE A 409 -22.82 -12.01 11.65
N VAL A 410 -23.05 -10.71 11.49
CA VAL A 410 -23.10 -10.06 10.18
C VAL A 410 -21.67 -9.76 9.75
N LEU A 411 -21.29 -10.19 8.53
CA LEU A 411 -20.06 -9.82 7.87
C LEU A 411 -20.37 -8.84 6.74
N ARG A 412 -19.60 -7.75 6.64
CA ARG A 412 -19.65 -6.80 5.53
C ARG A 412 -18.26 -6.58 4.99
N LYS A 413 -18.02 -6.92 3.72
CA LYS A 413 -16.81 -6.48 3.02
C LYS A 413 -16.87 -4.97 2.86
N LEU A 414 -15.81 -4.28 3.24
CA LEU A 414 -15.66 -2.84 3.06
C LEU A 414 -14.81 -2.54 1.83
N SER A 415 -13.69 -3.29 1.69
CA SER A 415 -12.79 -3.18 0.55
C SER A 415 -11.99 -4.48 0.43
N GLY A 416 -11.35 -4.73 -0.70
CA GLY A 416 -10.43 -5.85 -0.84
C GLY A 416 -9.98 -6.06 -2.27
N TYR A 417 -8.69 -6.37 -2.40
CA TYR A 417 -8.03 -6.72 -3.65
C TYR A 417 -6.84 -7.65 -3.41
N PRO A 418 -6.42 -8.43 -4.44
CA PRO A 418 -5.32 -9.38 -4.31
C PRO A 418 -3.95 -8.67 -4.24
N ALA A 419 -2.91 -9.45 -3.93
CA ALA A 419 -1.52 -9.02 -4.00
C ALA A 419 -1.09 -8.77 -5.45
N ALA A 420 -0.04 -7.97 -5.64
CA ALA A 420 0.56 -7.71 -6.93
C ALA A 420 2.07 -7.97 -6.89
N GLN A 421 2.65 -8.45 -8.00
CA GLN A 421 4.07 -8.76 -8.10
C GLN A 421 4.59 -8.51 -9.52
N THR A 422 5.71 -7.80 -9.62
CA THR A 422 6.50 -7.62 -10.84
C THR A 422 7.80 -8.41 -10.73
N SER A 423 8.28 -9.00 -11.84
CA SER A 423 9.59 -9.64 -11.89
C SER A 423 10.72 -8.62 -11.90
N VAL A 424 11.84 -8.96 -11.24
CA VAL A 424 13.06 -8.16 -11.32
C VAL A 424 13.63 -8.13 -12.73
N HIS A 425 13.31 -9.12 -13.57
CA HIS A 425 13.78 -9.24 -14.94
C HIS A 425 12.88 -8.54 -15.97
N ALA A 426 11.80 -7.89 -15.57
CA ALA A 426 10.98 -7.10 -16.50
C ALA A 426 11.78 -5.91 -17.06
N GLY A 427 11.58 -5.55 -18.34
CA GLY A 427 12.32 -4.47 -19.01
C GLY A 427 12.29 -3.17 -18.20
N LEU A 428 11.10 -2.67 -17.85
CA LEU A 428 10.97 -1.49 -17.01
C LEU A 428 11.76 -1.59 -15.70
N THR A 429 11.77 -2.77 -15.05
CA THR A 429 12.52 -2.98 -13.80
C THR A 429 14.02 -2.86 -14.05
N GLN A 430 14.53 -3.46 -15.13
CA GLN A 430 15.95 -3.41 -15.51
C GLN A 430 16.38 -1.98 -15.87
N ALA A 431 15.54 -1.23 -16.60
CA ALA A 431 15.79 0.18 -16.90
C ALA A 431 15.89 1.04 -15.62
N VAL A 432 14.98 0.85 -14.67
CA VAL A 432 15.02 1.54 -13.36
C VAL A 432 16.28 1.18 -12.59
N ILE A 433 16.67 -0.10 -12.52
CA ILE A 433 17.92 -0.53 -11.86
C ILE A 433 19.13 0.13 -12.53
N GLY A 434 19.17 0.17 -13.86
CA GLY A 434 20.23 0.83 -14.62
C GLY A 434 20.37 2.31 -14.28
N VAL A 435 19.25 3.01 -14.15
CA VAL A 435 19.25 4.44 -13.72
C VAL A 435 19.71 4.57 -12.27
N TYR A 436 19.23 3.72 -11.36
CA TYR A 436 19.67 3.78 -9.96
C TYR A 436 21.18 3.52 -9.83
N ASN A 437 21.73 2.57 -10.58
CA ASN A 437 23.18 2.29 -10.60
C ASN A 437 24.01 3.47 -11.14
N LYS A 438 23.41 4.42 -11.87
CA LYS A 438 24.06 5.68 -12.27
C LYS A 438 24.08 6.73 -11.16
N TYR A 439 23.03 6.78 -10.34
CA TYR A 439 22.82 7.89 -9.40
C TYR A 439 23.12 7.54 -7.95
N THR A 440 23.16 6.27 -7.57
CA THR A 440 23.25 5.86 -6.17
C THR A 440 24.24 4.72 -5.97
N ASP A 441 24.88 4.70 -4.79
CA ASP A 441 25.72 3.62 -4.34
C ASP A 441 24.91 2.66 -3.47
N GLY A 442 24.56 1.49 -3.98
CA GLY A 442 23.84 0.47 -3.24
C GLY A 442 22.31 0.58 -3.35
N LEU A 443 21.75 -0.38 -4.04
CA LEU A 443 20.31 -0.56 -4.23
C LEU A 443 19.86 -1.81 -3.48
N SER A 444 18.84 -1.69 -2.64
CA SER A 444 18.15 -2.83 -2.03
C SER A 444 16.83 -3.08 -2.74
N ILE A 445 16.62 -4.29 -3.23
CA ILE A 445 15.38 -4.67 -3.92
C ILE A 445 14.60 -5.64 -3.05
N GLN A 446 13.33 -5.32 -2.80
CA GLN A 446 12.41 -6.17 -2.06
C GLN A 446 11.38 -6.76 -3.02
N PRO A 447 11.07 -8.07 -2.93
CA PRO A 447 10.06 -8.69 -3.80
C PRO A 447 8.70 -8.03 -3.62
N ARG A 448 8.35 -7.62 -2.40
CA ARG A 448 7.13 -6.86 -2.07
C ARG A 448 7.23 -6.22 -0.69
N ILE A 449 6.25 -5.40 -0.38
CA ILE A 449 6.03 -4.88 0.98
C ILE A 449 4.75 -5.48 1.58
N ALA A 450 4.61 -5.36 2.90
CA ALA A 450 3.39 -5.78 3.61
C ALA A 450 2.21 -4.81 3.40
N GLY A 451 2.47 -3.62 2.86
CA GLY A 451 1.45 -2.65 2.45
C GLY A 451 0.64 -3.16 1.26
N SER A 452 -0.45 -2.46 0.95
CA SER A 452 -1.38 -2.84 -0.12
C SER A 452 -1.70 -1.60 -0.96
N ALA A 453 -1.80 -1.79 -2.28
CA ALA A 453 -2.19 -0.79 -3.28
C ALA A 453 -2.91 -1.51 -4.43
N PRO A 454 -3.68 -0.82 -5.29
CA PRO A 454 -4.47 -1.44 -6.35
C PRO A 454 -3.64 -1.93 -7.55
N PHE A 455 -2.38 -2.28 -7.34
CA PHE A 455 -1.41 -2.65 -8.38
C PHE A 455 -1.81 -3.89 -9.18
N TYR A 456 -2.68 -4.76 -8.61
CA TYR A 456 -3.25 -5.91 -9.31
C TYR A 456 -4.00 -5.53 -10.60
N GLN A 457 -4.52 -4.31 -10.69
CA GLN A 457 -5.16 -3.82 -11.92
C GLN A 457 -4.18 -3.82 -13.09
N PHE A 458 -2.90 -3.56 -12.80
CA PHE A 458 -1.85 -3.55 -13.81
C PHE A 458 -1.23 -4.93 -13.99
N THR A 459 -0.81 -5.58 -12.91
CA THR A 459 -0.06 -6.84 -12.98
C THR A 459 -0.93 -8.02 -13.41
N ASP A 460 -2.12 -8.17 -12.80
CA ASP A 460 -2.97 -9.35 -13.02
C ASP A 460 -3.97 -9.09 -14.15
N ARG A 461 -4.62 -7.91 -14.15
CA ARG A 461 -5.66 -7.61 -15.12
C ARG A 461 -5.12 -7.21 -16.47
N LEU A 462 -4.14 -6.30 -16.52
CA LEU A 462 -3.55 -5.82 -17.77
C LEU A 462 -2.33 -6.65 -18.21
N GLY A 463 -1.72 -7.43 -17.31
CA GLY A 463 -0.51 -8.21 -17.59
C GLY A 463 0.75 -7.35 -17.74
N LEU A 464 0.77 -6.14 -17.17
CA LEU A 464 1.85 -5.17 -17.26
C LEU A 464 2.74 -5.18 -16.02
N PRO A 465 4.08 -5.14 -16.17
CA PRO A 465 4.96 -4.91 -15.05
C PRO A 465 4.72 -3.49 -14.47
N LEU A 466 4.59 -3.39 -13.14
CA LEU A 466 4.48 -2.11 -12.45
C LEU A 466 5.68 -1.91 -11.53
N VAL A 467 6.31 -0.74 -11.60
CA VAL A 467 7.44 -0.36 -10.76
C VAL A 467 7.19 1.01 -10.13
N PRO A 468 7.07 1.09 -8.80
CA PRO A 468 7.20 2.35 -8.09
C PRO A 468 8.65 2.81 -8.15
N ALA A 469 8.91 3.99 -8.72
CA ALA A 469 10.28 4.46 -8.91
C ALA A 469 10.41 5.99 -8.91
N GLY A 470 11.63 6.43 -8.58
CA GLY A 470 12.09 7.81 -8.51
C GLY A 470 13.32 7.87 -7.62
N LEU A 471 13.79 9.05 -7.33
CA LEU A 471 14.82 9.32 -6.34
C LEU A 471 14.28 10.27 -5.26
N GLY A 472 15.17 10.75 -4.40
CA GLY A 472 14.84 11.72 -3.38
C GLY A 472 14.18 11.11 -2.14
N HIS A 473 13.93 12.00 -1.19
CA HIS A 473 13.39 11.65 0.13
C HIS A 473 12.17 12.49 0.47
N GLY A 474 11.20 11.83 1.03
CA GLY A 474 10.08 12.43 1.74
C GLY A 474 9.71 11.58 2.93
N SER A 475 9.04 12.15 3.90
CA SER A 475 8.61 11.45 5.10
C SER A 475 7.32 12.02 5.67
N GLY A 476 6.73 11.31 6.65
CA GLY A 476 5.52 11.77 7.30
C GLY A 476 4.24 11.53 6.49
N ALA A 477 4.25 10.64 5.50
CA ALA A 477 3.02 10.21 4.82
C ALA A 477 1.94 9.87 5.85
N HIS A 478 0.70 10.38 5.67
CA HIS A 478 -0.47 10.29 6.58
C HIS A 478 -0.29 10.97 7.95
N ALA A 479 0.93 11.38 8.36
CA ALA A 479 1.19 12.09 9.61
C ALA A 479 1.19 13.62 9.44
N PRO A 480 1.11 14.41 10.53
CA PRO A 480 1.45 15.83 10.48
C PRO A 480 2.90 16.08 10.09
N ASN A 481 3.18 17.27 9.57
CA ASN A 481 4.52 17.69 9.14
C ASN A 481 5.12 16.79 8.04
N GLU A 482 4.29 16.33 7.11
CA GLU A 482 4.73 15.63 5.92
C GLU A 482 5.65 16.51 5.09
N ILE A 483 6.79 15.98 4.65
CA ILE A 483 7.82 16.72 3.92
C ILE A 483 8.25 16.06 2.62
N TYR A 484 8.76 16.89 1.70
CA TYR A 484 9.47 16.48 0.48
C TYR A 484 10.75 17.30 0.33
N LEU A 485 11.91 16.63 0.22
CA LEU A 485 13.21 17.25 0.11
C LEU A 485 13.40 17.86 -1.27
N VAL A 486 13.67 19.18 -1.33
CA VAL A 486 13.91 19.88 -2.60
C VAL A 486 15.37 20.28 -2.80
N GLU A 487 16.06 20.66 -1.73
CA GLU A 487 17.47 21.05 -1.76
C GLU A 487 18.21 20.42 -0.57
N PRO A 488 19.00 19.36 -0.80
CA PRO A 488 19.73 18.71 0.29
C PRO A 488 20.80 19.63 0.87
N ALA A 489 21.02 19.50 2.18
CA ALA A 489 22.12 20.20 2.86
C ALA A 489 23.47 19.63 2.40
N PRO A 490 24.57 20.43 2.45
CA PRO A 490 25.89 19.95 2.09
C PRO A 490 26.29 18.68 2.85
N GLY A 491 26.59 17.61 2.12
CA GLY A 491 27.00 16.31 2.67
C GLY A 491 25.85 15.34 2.97
N VAL A 492 24.60 15.72 2.73
CA VAL A 492 23.45 14.81 2.75
C VAL A 492 23.42 14.01 1.44
N PRO A 493 23.49 12.66 1.47
CA PRO A 493 23.65 11.84 0.27
C PRO A 493 22.30 11.48 -0.37
N VAL A 494 21.36 12.43 -0.39
CA VAL A 494 20.00 12.23 -0.95
C VAL A 494 19.84 13.16 -2.14
N ALA A 495 19.22 12.68 -3.21
CA ALA A 495 18.94 13.48 -4.40
C ALA A 495 18.00 14.65 -4.09
N GLY A 496 18.34 15.85 -4.55
CA GLY A 496 17.46 17.01 -4.58
C GLY A 496 16.55 17.00 -5.80
N LEU A 497 15.63 17.97 -5.88
CA LEU A 497 14.63 18.03 -6.95
C LEU A 497 15.26 17.98 -8.35
N ALA A 498 16.37 18.70 -8.58
CA ALA A 498 17.03 18.69 -9.89
C ALA A 498 17.56 17.30 -10.29
N GLU A 499 18.15 16.57 -9.34
CA GLU A 499 18.66 15.21 -9.59
C GLU A 499 17.54 14.20 -9.78
N ILE A 500 16.43 14.35 -9.06
CA ILE A 500 15.23 13.54 -9.24
C ILE A 500 14.70 13.70 -10.68
N GLU A 501 14.56 14.94 -11.14
CA GLU A 501 14.08 15.23 -12.50
C GLU A 501 15.05 14.71 -13.56
N LYS A 502 16.37 14.82 -13.36
CA LYS A 502 17.40 14.25 -14.25
C LYS A 502 17.32 12.73 -14.31
N ALA A 503 17.08 12.06 -13.19
CA ALA A 503 16.89 10.62 -13.16
C ALA A 503 15.62 10.16 -13.92
N TYR A 504 14.53 10.92 -13.86
CA TYR A 504 13.35 10.66 -14.68
C TYR A 504 13.61 10.88 -16.18
N VAL A 505 14.40 11.89 -16.55
CA VAL A 505 14.86 12.06 -17.94
C VAL A 505 15.61 10.81 -18.39
N ASP A 506 16.58 10.36 -17.61
CA ASP A 506 17.38 9.18 -17.94
C ASP A 506 16.53 7.92 -18.06
N LEU A 507 15.52 7.75 -17.18
CA LEU A 507 14.62 6.61 -17.25
C LEU A 507 13.84 6.59 -18.57
N LEU A 508 13.30 7.72 -18.99
CA LEU A 508 12.53 7.81 -20.23
C LEU A 508 13.41 7.53 -21.47
N TYR A 509 14.67 7.96 -21.45
CA TYR A 509 15.60 7.63 -22.54
C TYR A 509 16.12 6.20 -22.45
N ALA A 510 16.33 5.65 -21.26
CA ALA A 510 16.69 4.24 -21.10
C ALA A 510 15.62 3.31 -21.69
N LEU A 511 14.33 3.64 -21.47
CA LEU A 511 13.21 2.89 -22.05
C LEU A 511 13.11 3.04 -23.57
N ALA A 512 13.52 4.18 -24.13
CA ALA A 512 13.51 4.38 -25.58
C ALA A 512 14.66 3.65 -26.31
N ASP A 513 15.71 3.27 -25.59
CA ASP A 513 16.89 2.57 -26.11
C ASP A 513 16.73 1.02 -26.05
N GLU A 514 15.69 0.50 -25.40
CA GLU A 514 15.33 -0.93 -25.36
C GLU A 514 14.59 -1.35 -26.66
#